data_f8741c9ca39aa68551658d4a36456b31
#
_entry.id   f8741c9ca39aa68551658d4a36456b31
#
_cell.length_a   1.000
_cell.length_b   1.000
_cell.length_c   1.000
_cell.angle_alpha   90.00
_cell.angle_beta   90.00
_cell.angle_gamma   90.00
#
_symmetry.space_group_name_H-M   'P 1'
#
loop_
_entity.id
_entity.type
_entity.pdbx_description
1 polymer ?
#
loop_
_entity_poly.entity_id
_entity_poly.type
_entity_poly.pdbx_seq_one_letter_code
_entity_poly.pdbx_strand_id
1 'polypeptide(L)'
;YKNSSPMVRAYYMDDRWCRAEEPITCPPVAHAPVHWRLRGVDGPQPADWKDPMGKGAGPGVSFANEMFRLTGVPQGLICCAHGGTTMAQWDPKLKKDGDNSLYGAMLNRVKRNGGFVSGMIWYQGCSDAKEETIPLFRQNMIRFVKALRRDFRFPGMPFVQVQIARLIYTDATSDKNWTCIREIQRTLQNSIRNLLTVPAIDLELDDGIHLSGKSQIILGRR
;
A
#
# COMPACT_ATOMS: atom_id res chain seq x y z
N TYR A 1 -2.68 -16.31 1.85
CA TYR A 1 -3.63 -16.48 2.97
C TYR A 1 -4.98 -16.90 2.41
N LYS A 2 -5.26 -18.22 2.45
CA LYS A 2 -6.48 -18.79 1.84
C LYS A 2 -7.68 -18.87 2.78
N ASN A 3 -7.55 -18.45 4.05
CA ASN A 3 -8.58 -18.60 5.08
C ASN A 3 -9.13 -17.22 5.53
N SER A 4 -9.54 -16.39 4.59
CA SER A 4 -10.24 -15.15 4.94
C SER A 4 -11.67 -15.46 5.44
N SER A 5 -12.16 -14.64 6.37
CA SER A 5 -13.57 -14.65 6.76
C SER A 5 -14.46 -14.43 5.52
N PRO A 6 -15.63 -15.05 5.42
CA PRO A 6 -16.60 -14.74 4.37
C PRO A 6 -17.08 -13.27 4.44
N MET A 7 -16.88 -12.60 5.59
CA MET A 7 -17.18 -11.19 5.81
C MET A 7 -16.08 -10.24 5.37
N VAL A 8 -15.00 -10.77 4.77
CA VAL A 8 -13.89 -9.97 4.23
C VAL A 8 -13.88 -10.08 2.72
N ARG A 9 -14.08 -8.97 2.05
CA ARG A 9 -14.10 -8.84 0.59
C ARG A 9 -12.97 -7.95 0.12
N ALA A 10 -12.50 -8.17 -1.11
CA ALA A 10 -11.55 -7.29 -1.78
C ALA A 10 -12.08 -6.89 -3.17
N TYR A 11 -11.91 -5.62 -3.50
CA TYR A 11 -12.05 -5.11 -4.84
C TYR A 11 -10.71 -5.26 -5.54
N TYR A 12 -10.58 -6.34 -6.29
CA TYR A 12 -9.36 -6.73 -6.98
C TYR A 12 -9.01 -5.74 -8.10
N MET A 13 -7.78 -5.78 -8.59
CA MET A 13 -7.29 -4.80 -9.56
C MET A 13 -7.95 -4.92 -10.95
N ASP A 14 -8.62 -6.02 -11.23
CA ASP A 14 -9.49 -6.24 -12.38
C ASP A 14 -10.95 -5.76 -12.19
N ASP A 15 -11.16 -4.89 -11.18
CA ASP A 15 -12.42 -4.23 -10.86
C ASP A 15 -13.58 -5.18 -10.47
N ARG A 16 -13.28 -6.30 -9.80
CA ARG A 16 -14.27 -7.24 -9.28
C ARG A 16 -14.22 -7.35 -7.75
N TRP A 17 -15.39 -7.41 -7.12
CA TRP A 17 -15.53 -7.75 -5.72
C TRP A 17 -15.58 -9.26 -5.53
N CYS A 18 -14.60 -9.81 -4.81
CA CYS A 18 -14.55 -11.22 -4.46
C CYS A 18 -14.24 -11.39 -2.96
N ARG A 19 -14.37 -12.62 -2.46
CA ARG A 19 -13.78 -12.97 -1.16
C ARG A 19 -12.29 -12.65 -1.20
N ALA A 20 -11.79 -12.03 -0.13
CA ALA A 20 -10.41 -11.61 -0.09
C ALA A 20 -9.46 -12.80 0.11
N GLU A 21 -8.69 -13.12 -0.91
CA GLU A 21 -7.65 -14.16 -0.88
C GLU A 21 -6.37 -13.63 -1.51
N GLU A 22 -5.22 -13.85 -0.86
CA GLU A 22 -3.95 -13.37 -1.40
C GLU A 22 -3.55 -14.13 -2.69
N PRO A 23 -2.98 -13.45 -3.66
CA PRO A 23 -2.68 -12.01 -3.70
C PRO A 23 -3.91 -11.17 -4.06
N ILE A 24 -4.24 -10.18 -3.21
CA ILE A 24 -5.32 -9.22 -3.51
C ILE A 24 -4.86 -8.08 -4.42
N THR A 25 -3.55 -7.93 -4.60
CA THR A 25 -2.94 -6.92 -5.47
C THR A 25 -2.16 -7.60 -6.58
N CYS A 26 -2.60 -7.40 -7.81
CA CYS A 26 -1.96 -7.94 -9.00
C CYS A 26 -1.90 -6.86 -10.10
N PRO A 27 -0.84 -6.04 -10.14
CA PRO A 27 -0.72 -4.94 -11.11
C PRO A 27 -0.89 -5.31 -12.58
N PRO A 28 -0.40 -6.47 -13.06
CA PRO A 28 -0.56 -6.85 -14.46
C PRO A 28 -2.01 -7.06 -14.93
N VAL A 29 -2.93 -7.46 -14.03
CA VAL A 29 -4.35 -7.65 -14.39
C VAL A 29 -5.20 -6.39 -14.20
N ALA A 30 -4.60 -5.28 -13.76
CA ALA A 30 -5.32 -4.06 -13.44
C ALA A 30 -5.98 -3.44 -14.68
N HIS A 31 -7.20 -2.91 -14.52
CA HIS A 31 -7.83 -2.12 -15.57
C HIS A 31 -7.10 -0.77 -15.78
N ALA A 32 -6.58 -0.15 -14.73
CA ALA A 32 -5.89 1.11 -14.84
C ALA A 32 -4.52 0.96 -15.54
N PRO A 33 -4.29 1.64 -16.67
CA PRO A 33 -3.08 1.48 -17.49
C PRO A 33 -1.77 1.72 -16.75
N VAL A 34 -1.75 2.59 -15.76
CA VAL A 34 -0.53 2.87 -14.98
C VAL A 34 0.09 1.61 -14.38
N HIS A 35 -0.73 0.65 -13.95
CA HIS A 35 -0.22 -0.53 -13.25
C HIS A 35 0.51 -1.50 -14.19
N TRP A 36 -0.07 -1.84 -15.33
CA TRP A 36 0.59 -2.77 -16.25
C TRP A 36 1.72 -2.08 -17.05
N ARG A 37 1.59 -0.78 -17.36
CA ARG A 37 2.68 -0.01 -18.00
C ARG A 37 3.93 0.07 -17.13
N LEU A 38 3.79 0.31 -15.83
CA LEU A 38 4.92 0.30 -14.89
C LEU A 38 5.58 -1.09 -14.76
N ARG A 39 4.90 -2.15 -15.20
CA ARG A 39 5.43 -3.51 -15.30
C ARG A 39 5.99 -3.83 -16.69
N GLY A 40 6.00 -2.88 -17.61
CA GLY A 40 6.49 -3.07 -18.99
C GLY A 40 5.60 -3.97 -19.84
N VAL A 41 4.29 -4.00 -19.57
CA VAL A 41 3.31 -4.81 -20.29
C VAL A 41 2.41 -3.88 -21.11
N ASP A 42 2.07 -4.27 -22.34
CA ASP A 42 1.30 -3.45 -23.30
C ASP A 42 -0.22 -3.57 -23.13
N GLY A 43 -0.69 -4.14 -22.05
CA GLY A 43 -2.13 -4.29 -21.79
C GLY A 43 -2.37 -5.11 -20.53
N PRO A 44 -3.63 -5.13 -20.03
CA PRO A 44 -3.98 -5.92 -18.87
C PRO A 44 -3.87 -7.42 -19.20
N GLN A 45 -3.26 -8.16 -18.27
CA GLN A 45 -3.21 -9.61 -18.36
C GLN A 45 -4.58 -10.22 -17.99
N PRO A 46 -4.88 -11.46 -18.41
CA PRO A 46 -6.09 -12.17 -18.01
C PRO A 46 -6.28 -12.22 -16.48
N ALA A 47 -7.52 -12.26 -16.03
CA ALA A 47 -7.85 -12.21 -14.59
C ALA A 47 -7.30 -13.41 -13.80
N ASP A 48 -7.01 -14.51 -14.45
CA ASP A 48 -6.38 -15.71 -13.86
C ASP A 48 -4.86 -15.72 -13.95
N TRP A 49 -4.26 -14.63 -14.46
CA TRP A 49 -2.81 -14.48 -14.54
C TRP A 49 -2.18 -14.62 -13.13
N LYS A 50 -1.12 -15.38 -13.06
CA LYS A 50 -0.36 -15.58 -11.82
C LYS A 50 1.05 -15.04 -11.99
N ASP A 51 1.56 -14.42 -10.93
CA ASP A 51 2.97 -14.02 -10.89
C ASP A 51 3.84 -15.28 -10.98
N PRO A 52 4.67 -15.43 -12.03
CA PRO A 52 5.58 -16.57 -12.14
C PRO A 52 6.54 -16.74 -10.96
N MET A 53 6.80 -15.64 -10.22
CA MET A 53 7.64 -15.65 -9.03
C MET A 53 6.86 -15.95 -7.74
N GLY A 54 5.54 -16.18 -7.80
CA GLY A 54 4.70 -16.48 -6.65
C GLY A 54 4.57 -15.36 -5.62
N LYS A 55 4.94 -14.14 -5.98
CA LYS A 55 4.90 -12.96 -5.10
C LYS A 55 3.51 -12.34 -5.04
N GLY A 56 3.25 -11.51 -4.02
CA GLY A 56 2.06 -10.67 -3.96
C GLY A 56 1.29 -10.69 -2.66
N ALA A 57 1.71 -11.45 -1.64
CA ALA A 57 1.06 -11.39 -0.32
C ALA A 57 1.27 -10.03 0.34
N GLY A 58 0.22 -9.53 1.00
CA GLY A 58 0.24 -8.26 1.72
C GLY A 58 -0.44 -8.37 3.10
N PRO A 59 -0.41 -7.31 3.92
CA PRO A 59 -1.03 -7.31 5.24
C PRO A 59 -2.57 -7.13 5.18
N GLY A 60 -3.13 -6.79 4.01
CA GLY A 60 -4.51 -6.36 3.87
C GLY A 60 -5.54 -7.37 4.34
N VAL A 61 -5.42 -8.63 3.91
CA VAL A 61 -6.38 -9.69 4.28
C VAL A 61 -6.35 -10.00 5.76
N SER A 62 -5.16 -10.08 6.37
CA SER A 62 -5.04 -10.33 7.81
C SER A 62 -5.52 -9.14 8.65
N PHE A 63 -5.25 -7.91 8.22
CA PHE A 63 -5.81 -6.70 8.82
C PHE A 63 -7.35 -6.73 8.80
N ALA A 64 -7.95 -6.98 7.65
CA ALA A 64 -9.40 -6.99 7.53
C ALA A 64 -10.06 -8.13 8.35
N ASN A 65 -9.44 -9.30 8.42
CA ASN A 65 -9.89 -10.37 9.31
C ASN A 65 -9.83 -9.94 10.79
N GLU A 66 -8.76 -9.29 11.20
CA GLU A 66 -8.62 -8.81 12.58
C GLU A 66 -9.62 -7.70 12.91
N MET A 67 -9.82 -6.76 11.99
CA MET A 67 -10.85 -5.72 12.13
C MET A 67 -12.25 -6.32 12.26
N PHE A 68 -12.58 -7.30 11.43
CA PHE A 68 -13.85 -8.01 11.58
C PHE A 68 -13.97 -8.73 12.93
N ARG A 69 -12.91 -9.41 13.36
CA ARG A 69 -12.88 -10.10 14.67
C ARG A 69 -13.12 -9.12 15.83
N LEU A 70 -12.54 -7.92 15.78
CA LEU A 70 -12.62 -6.92 16.84
C LEU A 70 -13.95 -6.16 16.83
N THR A 71 -14.55 -5.94 15.66
CA THR A 71 -15.69 -5.01 15.52
C THR A 71 -17.02 -5.69 15.17
N GLY A 72 -16.97 -6.93 14.64
CA GLY A 72 -18.12 -7.58 14.04
C GLY A 72 -18.59 -6.96 12.70
N VAL A 73 -17.93 -5.90 12.22
CA VAL A 73 -18.29 -5.18 10.99
C VAL A 73 -17.63 -5.83 9.78
N PRO A 74 -18.38 -6.21 8.73
CA PRO A 74 -17.80 -6.71 7.48
C PRO A 74 -16.80 -5.73 6.88
N GLN A 75 -15.71 -6.25 6.31
CA GLN A 75 -14.61 -5.44 5.78
C GLN A 75 -14.53 -5.52 4.26
N GLY A 76 -14.33 -4.35 3.63
CA GLY A 76 -14.06 -4.22 2.21
C GLY A 76 -12.68 -3.59 1.96
N LEU A 77 -11.83 -4.25 1.18
CA LEU A 77 -10.50 -3.78 0.80
C LEU A 77 -10.53 -3.29 -0.65
N ILE A 78 -10.19 -2.04 -0.91
CA ILE A 78 -9.97 -1.53 -2.27
C ILE A 78 -8.48 -1.55 -2.55
N CYS A 79 -8.05 -2.49 -3.40
CA CYS A 79 -6.63 -2.75 -3.67
C CYS A 79 -6.08 -1.75 -4.70
N CYS A 80 -5.09 -0.92 -4.29
CA CYS A 80 -4.51 0.11 -5.15
C CYS A 80 -2.97 0.07 -5.17
N ALA A 81 -2.34 -0.85 -4.43
CA ALA A 81 -0.89 -0.86 -4.27
C ALA A 81 -0.13 -1.18 -5.56
N HIS A 82 1.07 -0.62 -5.69
CA HIS A 82 2.03 -0.94 -6.75
C HIS A 82 3.43 -0.99 -6.15
N GLY A 83 4.07 -2.16 -6.21
CA GLY A 83 5.41 -2.36 -5.67
C GLY A 83 6.48 -1.62 -6.48
N GLY A 84 7.59 -1.22 -5.80
CA GLY A 84 8.73 -0.56 -6.44
C GLY A 84 8.50 0.90 -6.82
N THR A 85 7.52 1.58 -6.21
CA THR A 85 7.17 2.96 -6.54
C THR A 85 7.62 3.97 -5.47
N THR A 86 7.95 5.19 -5.91
CA THR A 86 8.36 6.32 -5.07
C THR A 86 7.18 7.24 -4.75
N MET A 87 7.32 8.09 -3.73
CA MET A 87 6.34 9.12 -3.41
C MET A 87 6.09 10.12 -4.55
N ALA A 88 7.06 10.33 -5.44
CA ALA A 88 6.88 11.17 -6.63
C ALA A 88 5.84 10.60 -7.61
N GLN A 89 5.79 9.26 -7.75
CA GLN A 89 4.81 8.58 -8.60
C GLN A 89 3.38 8.60 -7.99
N TRP A 90 3.29 8.88 -6.68
CA TRP A 90 2.04 9.06 -5.95
C TRP A 90 1.67 10.54 -5.72
N ASP A 91 2.34 11.50 -6.41
CA ASP A 91 2.05 12.94 -6.24
C ASP A 91 0.56 13.21 -6.55
N PRO A 92 -0.18 13.83 -5.62
CA PRO A 92 -1.58 14.19 -5.83
C PRO A 92 -1.83 15.12 -7.03
N LYS A 93 -0.82 15.84 -7.50
CA LYS A 93 -0.91 16.66 -8.70
C LYS A 93 -1.19 15.84 -9.96
N LEU A 94 -0.78 14.57 -9.96
CA LEU A 94 -0.98 13.63 -11.08
C LEU A 94 -2.42 13.12 -11.17
N LYS A 95 -3.32 13.48 -10.25
CA LYS A 95 -4.73 13.05 -10.32
C LYS A 95 -5.44 13.42 -11.63
N LYS A 96 -4.99 14.50 -12.29
CA LYS A 96 -5.52 14.94 -13.59
C LYS A 96 -5.29 13.93 -14.70
N ASP A 97 -4.29 13.06 -14.55
CA ASP A 97 -3.93 12.03 -15.52
C ASP A 97 -4.79 10.76 -15.37
N GLY A 98 -5.76 10.77 -14.41
CA GLY A 98 -6.72 9.69 -14.20
C GLY A 98 -6.05 8.33 -14.01
N ASP A 99 -6.52 7.33 -14.73
CA ASP A 99 -6.00 5.95 -14.67
C ASP A 99 -4.57 5.78 -15.22
N ASN A 100 -3.97 6.85 -15.77
CA ASN A 100 -2.55 6.86 -16.18
C ASN A 100 -1.59 7.29 -15.06
N SER A 101 -2.08 7.60 -13.86
CA SER A 101 -1.28 7.87 -12.66
C SER A 101 -1.74 7.02 -11.49
N LEU A 102 -0.82 6.66 -10.59
CA LEU A 102 -1.15 5.84 -9.42
C LEU A 102 -2.17 6.54 -8.52
N TYR A 103 -1.98 7.84 -8.25
CA TYR A 103 -2.91 8.61 -7.44
C TYR A 103 -4.28 8.75 -8.09
N GLY A 104 -4.34 9.04 -9.38
CA GLY A 104 -5.60 9.15 -10.12
C GLY A 104 -6.34 7.82 -10.23
N ALA A 105 -5.64 6.74 -10.53
CA ALA A 105 -6.21 5.38 -10.58
C ALA A 105 -6.82 4.98 -9.23
N MET A 106 -6.12 5.24 -8.12
CA MET A 106 -6.65 5.01 -6.77
C MET A 106 -7.93 5.79 -6.52
N LEU A 107 -7.97 7.10 -6.85
CA LEU A 107 -9.18 7.91 -6.69
C LEU A 107 -10.34 7.37 -7.51
N ASN A 108 -10.10 6.98 -8.76
CA ASN A 108 -11.13 6.42 -9.64
C ASN A 108 -11.66 5.09 -9.11
N ARG A 109 -10.80 4.22 -8.56
CA ARG A 109 -11.23 2.97 -7.95
C ARG A 109 -12.13 3.21 -6.73
N VAL A 110 -11.75 4.13 -5.84
CA VAL A 110 -12.61 4.51 -4.70
C VAL A 110 -13.92 5.12 -5.20
N LYS A 111 -13.90 5.99 -6.21
CA LYS A 111 -15.10 6.60 -6.80
C LYS A 111 -16.05 5.56 -7.38
N ARG A 112 -15.55 4.54 -8.10
CA ARG A 112 -16.37 3.41 -8.62
C ARG A 112 -17.04 2.62 -7.49
N ASN A 113 -16.53 2.70 -6.27
CA ASN A 113 -17.06 2.03 -5.07
C ASN A 113 -17.79 2.99 -4.12
N GLY A 114 -18.44 4.01 -4.65
CA GLY A 114 -19.27 4.95 -3.87
C GLY A 114 -18.50 6.16 -3.34
N GLY A 115 -17.20 6.27 -3.57
CA GLY A 115 -16.40 7.45 -3.24
C GLY A 115 -16.06 7.63 -1.75
N PHE A 116 -16.31 6.62 -0.92
CA PHE A 116 -16.06 6.65 0.52
C PHE A 116 -15.10 5.53 0.95
N VAL A 117 -14.23 5.84 1.91
CA VAL A 117 -13.36 4.87 2.58
C VAL A 117 -13.27 5.20 4.07
N SER A 118 -13.21 4.19 4.93
CA SER A 118 -13.11 4.35 6.38
C SER A 118 -11.69 4.66 6.86
N GLY A 119 -10.69 4.34 6.06
CA GLY A 119 -9.28 4.57 6.40
C GLY A 119 -8.33 4.11 5.29
N MET A 120 -7.04 4.31 5.52
CA MET A 120 -5.96 3.94 4.60
C MET A 120 -4.90 3.14 5.32
N ILE A 121 -4.46 2.04 4.72
CA ILE A 121 -3.23 1.33 5.09
C ILE A 121 -2.18 1.63 4.03
N TRP A 122 -0.99 2.03 4.45
CA TRP A 122 0.08 2.47 3.58
C TRP A 122 1.41 1.82 3.93
N TYR A 123 1.95 1.01 3.04
CA TYR A 123 3.29 0.42 3.17
C TYR A 123 4.13 0.81 1.96
N GLN A 124 4.97 1.83 2.12
CA GLN A 124 5.83 2.38 1.08
C GLN A 124 7.01 3.12 1.76
N GLY A 125 8.13 3.27 1.06
CA GLY A 125 9.31 4.00 1.54
C GLY A 125 10.61 3.41 1.02
N CYS A 126 10.65 2.12 0.70
CA CYS A 126 11.86 1.43 0.24
C CYS A 126 12.48 2.09 -1.00
N SER A 127 11.65 2.46 -1.97
CA SER A 127 12.10 3.10 -3.22
C SER A 127 12.54 4.57 -3.04
N ASP A 128 12.21 5.18 -1.90
CA ASP A 128 12.62 6.54 -1.54
C ASP A 128 13.83 6.57 -0.59
N ALA A 129 14.42 5.42 -0.25
CA ALA A 129 15.60 5.33 0.60
C ALA A 129 16.89 5.65 -0.19
N LYS A 130 16.94 6.85 -0.80
CA LYS A 130 18.05 7.36 -1.60
C LYS A 130 18.36 8.80 -1.20
N GLU A 131 19.60 9.22 -1.34
CA GLU A 131 20.07 10.54 -0.92
C GLU A 131 19.24 11.68 -1.54
N GLU A 132 18.86 11.55 -2.80
CA GLU A 132 18.10 12.55 -3.53
C GLU A 132 16.61 12.63 -3.13
N THR A 133 16.03 11.57 -2.59
CA THR A 133 14.60 11.49 -2.26
C THR A 133 14.28 11.66 -0.78
N ILE A 134 15.20 11.29 0.10
CA ILE A 134 15.06 11.41 1.57
C ILE A 134 14.65 12.82 2.00
N PRO A 135 15.30 13.93 1.51
CA PRO A 135 14.94 15.29 1.93
C PRO A 135 13.49 15.66 1.60
N LEU A 136 12.90 15.06 0.59
CA LEU A 136 11.56 15.34 0.10
C LEU A 136 10.48 14.45 0.73
N PHE A 137 10.87 13.30 1.29
CA PHE A 137 9.94 12.25 1.70
C PHE A 137 8.91 12.73 2.73
N ARG A 138 9.32 13.44 3.77
CA ARG A 138 8.41 13.98 4.80
C ARG A 138 7.34 14.91 4.20
N GLN A 139 7.75 15.86 3.37
CA GLN A 139 6.84 16.81 2.76
C GLN A 139 5.89 16.13 1.76
N ASN A 140 6.40 15.15 1.02
CA ASN A 140 5.59 14.36 0.09
C ASN A 140 4.50 13.59 0.84
N MET A 141 4.84 12.94 1.96
CA MET A 141 3.88 12.21 2.80
C MET A 141 2.82 13.15 3.39
N ILE A 142 3.21 14.30 3.96
CA ILE A 142 2.27 15.30 4.49
C ILE A 142 1.29 15.75 3.40
N ARG A 143 1.81 16.10 2.22
CA ARG A 143 1.01 16.53 1.07
C ARG A 143 0.06 15.42 0.58
N PHE A 144 0.55 14.19 0.53
CA PHE A 144 -0.21 13.02 0.12
C PHE A 144 -1.39 12.77 1.05
N VAL A 145 -1.18 12.67 2.35
CA VAL A 145 -2.25 12.44 3.34
C VAL A 145 -3.25 13.59 3.36
N LYS A 146 -2.79 14.83 3.30
CA LYS A 146 -3.67 16.02 3.22
C LYS A 146 -4.55 15.98 1.96
N ALA A 147 -3.97 15.63 0.82
CA ALA A 147 -4.69 15.53 -0.45
C ALA A 147 -5.71 14.39 -0.44
N LEU A 148 -5.37 13.22 0.07
CA LEU A 148 -6.29 12.10 0.22
C LEU A 148 -7.52 12.47 1.03
N ARG A 149 -7.33 13.07 2.20
CA ARG A 149 -8.42 13.50 3.09
C ARG A 149 -9.33 14.52 2.44
N ARG A 150 -8.77 15.45 1.67
CA ARG A 150 -9.55 16.42 0.88
C ARG A 150 -10.33 15.73 -0.24
N ASP A 151 -9.67 14.87 -1.01
CA ASP A 151 -10.25 14.27 -2.23
C ASP A 151 -11.30 13.19 -1.86
N PHE A 152 -11.16 12.52 -0.71
CA PHE A 152 -12.18 11.63 -0.15
C PHE A 152 -13.21 12.36 0.74
N ARG A 153 -13.10 13.70 0.91
CA ARG A 153 -13.98 14.51 1.76
C ARG A 153 -14.10 14.00 3.20
N PHE A 154 -13.00 13.43 3.70
CA PHE A 154 -12.92 12.92 5.06
C PHE A 154 -11.68 13.48 5.78
N PRO A 155 -11.78 14.72 6.37
CA PRO A 155 -10.63 15.40 7.00
C PRO A 155 -9.97 14.62 8.13
N GLY A 156 -10.76 13.83 8.85
CA GLY A 156 -10.31 13.00 9.97
C GLY A 156 -9.93 11.57 9.60
N MET A 157 -9.89 11.20 8.31
CA MET A 157 -9.65 9.83 7.87
C MET A 157 -8.41 9.22 8.55
N PRO A 158 -8.58 8.08 9.25
CA PRO A 158 -7.45 7.34 9.82
C PRO A 158 -6.48 6.92 8.73
N PHE A 159 -5.19 7.07 9.03
CA PHE A 159 -4.11 6.67 8.14
C PHE A 159 -3.10 5.84 8.92
N VAL A 160 -2.99 4.57 8.60
CA VAL A 160 -2.01 3.67 9.22
C VAL A 160 -0.88 3.46 8.22
N GLN A 161 0.31 3.98 8.56
CA GLN A 161 1.49 3.67 7.77
C GLN A 161 2.31 2.57 8.43
N VAL A 162 2.89 1.72 7.61
CA VAL A 162 3.90 0.76 8.04
C VAL A 162 5.27 1.43 7.94
N GLN A 163 6.02 1.42 9.05
CA GLN A 163 7.44 1.73 9.00
C GLN A 163 8.16 0.59 8.28
N ILE A 164 8.94 0.91 7.23
CA ILE A 164 9.63 -0.11 6.44
C ILE A 164 10.48 -1.03 7.31
N ALA A 165 10.55 -2.30 6.93
CA ALA A 165 11.32 -3.33 7.62
C ALA A 165 12.84 -3.00 7.57
N ARG A 166 13.66 -3.90 8.09
CA ARG A 166 15.11 -3.79 7.93
C ARG A 166 15.55 -4.04 6.49
N LEU A 167 16.74 -3.62 6.17
CA LEU A 167 17.46 -3.97 4.96
C LEU A 167 18.60 -4.91 5.36
N ILE A 168 18.77 -6.02 4.64
CA ILE A 168 19.86 -6.98 4.85
C ILE A 168 20.69 -7.14 3.57
N TYR A 169 21.94 -7.59 3.70
CA TYR A 169 22.90 -7.74 2.58
C TYR A 169 23.15 -6.42 1.85
N THR A 170 23.49 -5.35 2.61
CA THR A 170 23.59 -4.00 2.10
C THR A 170 24.93 -3.35 2.47
N ASP A 171 25.27 -2.25 1.80
CA ASP A 171 26.36 -1.35 2.17
C ASP A 171 25.90 -0.30 3.23
N ALA A 172 26.89 0.37 3.84
CA ALA A 172 26.65 1.34 4.91
C ALA A 172 25.80 2.54 4.46
N THR A 173 25.92 2.98 3.21
CA THR A 173 25.16 4.12 2.67
C THR A 173 23.69 3.74 2.52
N SER A 174 23.40 2.58 1.96
CA SER A 174 22.04 2.07 1.80
C SER A 174 21.37 1.84 3.16
N ASP A 175 22.09 1.30 4.16
CA ASP A 175 21.56 1.12 5.51
C ASP A 175 21.26 2.45 6.19
N LYS A 176 22.13 3.45 6.06
CA LYS A 176 21.92 4.81 6.54
C LYS A 176 20.67 5.43 5.92
N ASN A 177 20.54 5.35 4.60
CA ASN A 177 19.39 5.90 3.87
C ASN A 177 18.09 5.24 4.30
N TRP A 178 18.09 3.92 4.45
CA TRP A 178 16.95 3.14 4.94
C TRP A 178 16.55 3.56 6.36
N THR A 179 17.53 3.74 7.24
CA THR A 179 17.32 4.22 8.60
C THR A 179 16.75 5.64 8.63
N CYS A 180 17.18 6.53 7.73
CA CYS A 180 16.59 7.87 7.59
C CYS A 180 15.10 7.81 7.24
N ILE A 181 14.70 6.98 6.28
CA ILE A 181 13.27 6.80 5.94
C ILE A 181 12.49 6.28 7.14
N ARG A 182 12.98 5.26 7.84
CA ARG A 182 12.33 4.72 9.06
C ARG A 182 12.14 5.80 10.13
N GLU A 183 13.13 6.64 10.35
CA GLU A 183 13.05 7.72 11.34
C GLU A 183 12.05 8.81 10.91
N ILE A 184 11.99 9.14 9.63
CA ILE A 184 10.96 10.04 9.12
C ILE A 184 9.58 9.44 9.35
N GLN A 185 9.37 8.17 9.02
CA GLN A 185 8.09 7.47 9.21
C GLN A 185 7.69 7.45 10.69
N ARG A 186 8.62 7.13 11.60
CA ARG A 186 8.37 7.10 13.04
C ARG A 186 7.86 8.44 13.56
N THR A 187 8.38 9.55 13.06
CA THR A 187 8.07 10.91 13.52
C THR A 187 6.92 11.58 12.78
N LEU A 188 6.43 11.01 11.65
CA LEU A 188 5.29 11.56 10.90
C LEU A 188 4.00 11.62 11.72
N GLN A 189 3.76 10.67 12.62
CA GLN A 189 2.59 10.68 13.51
C GLN A 189 2.51 11.93 14.42
N ASN A 190 3.64 12.57 14.70
CA ASN A 190 3.70 13.83 15.46
C ASN A 190 3.32 15.05 14.59
N SER A 191 3.34 14.91 13.26
CA SER A 191 3.10 15.98 12.29
C SER A 191 1.76 15.86 11.59
N ILE A 192 1.16 14.67 11.60
CA ILE A 192 -0.10 14.38 10.87
C ILE A 192 -1.10 13.78 11.86
N ARG A 193 -2.13 14.56 12.19
CA ARG A 193 -3.22 14.07 13.07
C ARG A 193 -3.87 12.83 12.48
N ASN A 194 -4.28 11.88 13.33
CA ASN A 194 -4.88 10.59 12.95
C ASN A 194 -4.02 9.77 11.97
N LEU A 195 -2.71 9.90 12.06
CA LEU A 195 -1.75 8.99 11.46
C LEU A 195 -1.09 8.19 12.56
N LEU A 196 -1.03 6.88 12.37
CA LEU A 196 -0.30 5.95 13.23
C LEU A 196 0.77 5.23 12.41
N THR A 197 1.90 4.94 13.06
CA THR A 197 3.01 4.20 12.45
C THR A 197 3.16 2.84 13.13
N VAL A 198 3.05 1.78 12.36
CA VAL A 198 3.24 0.40 12.80
C VAL A 198 4.62 -0.08 12.38
N PRO A 199 5.50 -0.50 13.31
CA PRO A 199 6.84 -0.96 12.96
C PRO A 199 6.81 -2.36 12.34
N ALA A 200 7.73 -2.60 11.38
CA ALA A 200 7.94 -3.90 10.76
C ALA A 200 9.41 -4.38 10.86
N ILE A 201 10.25 -3.67 11.61
CA ILE A 201 11.70 -3.94 11.68
C ILE A 201 12.03 -5.32 12.29
N ASP A 202 11.20 -5.82 13.18
CA ASP A 202 11.37 -7.10 13.89
C ASP A 202 10.82 -8.29 13.09
N LEU A 203 10.16 -8.04 11.96
CA LEU A 203 9.51 -9.08 11.18
C LEU A 203 10.50 -9.81 10.25
N GLU A 204 10.21 -11.08 10.00
CA GLU A 204 10.99 -11.95 9.11
C GLU A 204 10.85 -11.50 7.65
N LEU A 205 11.93 -11.62 6.89
CA LEU A 205 12.00 -11.31 5.48
C LEU A 205 12.13 -12.59 4.64
N ASP A 206 11.53 -12.58 3.43
CA ASP A 206 11.74 -13.62 2.41
C ASP A 206 13.01 -13.38 1.58
N ASP A 207 13.41 -12.12 1.48
CA ASP A 207 14.62 -11.68 0.77
C ASP A 207 15.27 -10.49 1.51
N GLY A 208 16.08 -9.70 0.82
CA GLY A 208 16.80 -8.57 1.43
C GLY A 208 15.92 -7.47 2.03
N ILE A 209 14.64 -7.35 1.62
CA ILE A 209 13.77 -6.23 1.96
C ILE A 209 12.29 -6.58 2.14
N HIS A 210 11.81 -7.68 1.57
CA HIS A 210 10.39 -8.02 1.56
C HIS A 210 10.01 -8.91 2.75
N LEU A 211 8.94 -8.54 3.43
CA LEU A 211 8.38 -9.32 4.52
C LEU A 211 7.89 -10.68 4.03
N SER A 212 8.19 -11.74 4.80
CA SER A 212 7.68 -13.07 4.53
C SER A 212 6.15 -13.13 4.60
N GLY A 213 5.56 -14.11 3.94
CA GLY A 213 4.11 -14.30 4.00
C GLY A 213 3.59 -14.44 5.43
N LYS A 214 4.34 -15.09 6.33
CA LYS A 214 4.04 -15.17 7.77
C LYS A 214 4.10 -13.79 8.44
N SER A 215 5.10 -13.00 8.11
CA SER A 215 5.26 -11.64 8.62
C SER A 215 4.16 -10.70 8.15
N GLN A 216 3.66 -10.84 6.92
CA GLN A 216 2.50 -10.09 6.44
C GLN A 216 1.24 -10.36 7.27
N ILE A 217 1.04 -11.61 7.71
CA ILE A 217 -0.08 -11.96 8.60
C ILE A 217 0.08 -11.30 9.97
N ILE A 218 1.29 -11.31 10.53
CA ILE A 218 1.57 -10.68 11.83
C ILE A 218 1.36 -9.16 11.73
N LEU A 219 1.91 -8.54 10.68
CA LEU A 219 1.79 -7.11 10.44
C LEU A 219 0.32 -6.66 10.32
N GLY A 220 -0.50 -7.42 9.61
CA GLY A 220 -1.91 -7.09 9.46
C GLY A 220 -2.71 -7.15 10.76
N ARG A 221 -2.25 -7.93 11.76
CA ARG A 221 -2.89 -8.04 13.08
C ARG A 221 -2.43 -6.96 14.07
N ARG A 222 -1.35 -6.26 13.80
CA ARG A 222 -0.85 -5.12 14.59
C ARG A 222 -1.68 -3.87 14.32
#